data_a60fcaba2b6ee954ce1ad3edf5230c05
#
_entry.id   a60fcaba2b6ee954ce1ad3edf5230c05
#
_cell.length_a   1.000
_cell.length_b   1.000
_cell.length_c   1.000
_cell.angle_alpha   90.00
_cell.angle_beta   90.00
_cell.angle_gamma   90.00
#
_symmetry.space_group_name_H-M   'P 1'
#
loop_
_entity.id
_entity.type
_entity.pdbx_description
1 polymer ?
#
loop_
_entity_poly.entity_id
_entity_poly.type
_entity_poly.pdbx_seq_one_letter_code
_entity_poly.pdbx_strand_id
1 'polypeptide(L)'
;MSLTEIIKNQDFFKNIVTKHENKTLANAMLFFCNDEKTSEVSMILTALMMEYQMFDLFNEESAQFLKIQKGLDLDIKVYPKNDEKLLVSDSNEIVSETFIKPVNLEYKIFIIKNFDNSTEEAQNKLLKVLEEPPENVYFLLSAKSEERVLPTIKSRCDKTTILPLSQEDILKISTDRNAVILGDGYAGKTASLAQKDNLGDLVEFGISLFTVLKSSKQVLQFSKKFLDQKDDLDLILEIMSLAIEDIIKIKCESENLCKFKNYTEDLKSVEPEFSVEALCEISKLILNLREKIEFNANLTVAVDNFLLKILEVKYICK
;
A
#
# COMPACT_ATOMS: atom_id res chain seq x y z
N MET A 1 -9.85 17.52 -4.22
CA MET A 1 -10.90 16.51 -4.00
C MET A 1 -10.42 15.59 -2.88
N SER A 2 -11.26 15.29 -1.89
CA SER A 2 -10.86 14.41 -0.78
C SER A 2 -10.78 12.94 -1.23
N LEU A 3 -10.02 12.10 -0.50
CA LEU A 3 -9.94 10.68 -0.80
C LEU A 3 -11.32 10.00 -0.66
N THR A 4 -12.11 10.41 0.34
CA THR A 4 -13.48 9.94 0.55
C THR A 4 -14.40 10.25 -0.64
N GLU A 5 -14.33 11.45 -1.22
CA GLU A 5 -15.11 11.82 -2.42
C GLU A 5 -14.74 10.94 -3.63
N ILE A 6 -13.46 10.66 -3.80
CA ILE A 6 -12.99 9.81 -4.89
C ILE A 6 -13.50 8.39 -4.72
N ILE A 7 -13.37 7.81 -3.51
CA ILE A 7 -13.83 6.45 -3.22
C ILE A 7 -15.35 6.33 -3.43
N LYS A 8 -16.14 7.29 -2.95
CA LYS A 8 -17.60 7.30 -3.16
C LYS A 8 -18.01 7.26 -4.63
N ASN A 9 -17.20 7.82 -5.52
CA ASN A 9 -17.45 7.84 -6.95
C ASN A 9 -17.01 6.56 -7.68
N GLN A 10 -16.23 5.67 -7.04
CA GLN A 10 -15.78 4.42 -7.63
C GLN A 10 -16.90 3.40 -7.75
N ASP A 11 -16.85 2.59 -8.80
CA ASP A 11 -17.90 1.59 -9.10
C ASP A 11 -17.98 0.52 -8.03
N PHE A 12 -16.85 0.12 -7.42
CA PHE A 12 -16.87 -0.85 -6.32
C PHE A 12 -17.68 -0.33 -5.14
N PHE A 13 -17.53 0.95 -4.75
CA PHE A 13 -18.24 1.52 -3.63
C PHE A 13 -19.73 1.70 -3.94
N LYS A 14 -20.08 2.18 -5.13
CA LYS A 14 -21.48 2.25 -5.59
C LYS A 14 -22.17 0.89 -5.58
N ASN A 15 -21.44 -0.17 -5.95
CA ASN A 15 -21.96 -1.54 -5.88
C ASN A 15 -22.23 -1.99 -4.43
N ILE A 16 -21.34 -1.63 -3.47
CA ILE A 16 -21.55 -1.90 -2.05
C ILE A 16 -22.80 -1.16 -1.55
N VAL A 17 -22.98 0.13 -1.89
CA VAL A 17 -24.18 0.91 -1.55
C VAL A 17 -25.43 0.23 -2.09
N THR A 18 -25.44 -0.15 -3.36
CA THR A 18 -26.58 -0.84 -3.99
C THR A 18 -26.91 -2.18 -3.29
N LYS A 19 -25.88 -2.96 -2.91
CA LYS A 19 -26.08 -4.21 -2.16
C LYS A 19 -26.70 -3.96 -0.77
N HIS A 20 -26.26 -2.89 -0.11
CA HIS A 20 -26.81 -2.52 1.19
C HIS A 20 -28.29 -2.11 1.08
N GLU A 21 -28.65 -1.22 0.15
CA GLU A 21 -30.02 -0.80 -0.12
C GLU A 21 -30.95 -1.99 -0.45
N ASN A 22 -30.44 -2.96 -1.20
CA ASN A 22 -31.17 -4.17 -1.54
C ASN A 22 -31.18 -5.24 -0.41
N LYS A 23 -30.54 -4.98 0.74
CA LYS A 23 -30.36 -5.93 1.84
C LYS A 23 -29.69 -7.26 1.44
N THR A 24 -28.77 -7.18 0.49
CA THR A 24 -27.97 -8.31 -0.02
C THR A 24 -26.50 -8.21 0.32
N LEU A 25 -26.12 -7.28 1.21
CA LEU A 25 -24.75 -7.10 1.64
C LEU A 25 -24.30 -8.33 2.44
N ALA A 26 -23.13 -8.88 2.10
CA ALA A 26 -22.58 -10.02 2.82
C ALA A 26 -22.08 -9.59 4.21
N ASN A 27 -22.19 -10.47 5.19
CA ASN A 27 -21.69 -10.21 6.56
C ASN A 27 -20.16 -10.17 6.64
N ALA A 28 -19.45 -10.74 5.67
CA ALA A 28 -18.00 -10.66 5.57
C ALA A 28 -17.60 -10.17 4.17
N MET A 29 -16.86 -9.08 4.13
CA MET A 29 -16.32 -8.48 2.89
C MET A 29 -14.80 -8.45 2.96
N LEU A 30 -14.14 -8.80 1.86
CA LEU A 30 -12.69 -8.81 1.73
C LEU A 30 -12.25 -7.88 0.60
N PHE A 31 -11.62 -6.78 0.99
CA PHE A 31 -11.12 -5.75 0.08
C PHE A 31 -9.68 -6.05 -0.32
N PHE A 32 -9.44 -6.28 -1.59
CA PHE A 32 -8.09 -6.39 -2.14
C PHE A 32 -7.64 -5.03 -2.68
N CYS A 33 -6.57 -4.48 -2.10
CA CYS A 33 -6.00 -3.19 -2.49
C CYS A 33 -4.52 -3.13 -2.13
N ASN A 34 -3.67 -2.68 -3.06
CA ASN A 34 -2.24 -2.49 -2.80
C ASN A 34 -1.93 -1.24 -1.98
N ASP A 35 -2.92 -0.40 -1.69
CA ASP A 35 -2.79 0.79 -0.87
C ASP A 35 -3.60 0.68 0.43
N GLU A 36 -2.88 0.64 1.55
CA GLU A 36 -3.48 0.51 2.89
C GLU A 36 -4.44 1.65 3.21
N LYS A 37 -4.06 2.89 2.88
CA LYS A 37 -4.88 4.06 3.18
C LYS A 37 -6.18 4.06 2.38
N THR A 38 -6.13 3.71 1.10
CA THR A 38 -7.34 3.58 0.28
C THR A 38 -8.24 2.47 0.81
N SER A 39 -7.70 1.32 1.21
CA SER A 39 -8.49 0.23 1.78
C SER A 39 -9.09 0.58 3.16
N GLU A 40 -8.31 1.22 4.04
CA GLU A 40 -8.79 1.69 5.35
C GLU A 40 -9.95 2.67 5.19
N VAL A 41 -9.77 3.72 4.36
CA VAL A 41 -10.82 4.72 4.11
C VAL A 41 -12.05 4.08 3.49
N SER A 42 -11.88 3.10 2.57
CA SER A 42 -13.00 2.37 1.95
C SER A 42 -13.79 1.56 2.98
N MET A 43 -13.12 0.88 3.90
CA MET A 43 -13.78 0.12 4.97
C MET A 43 -14.50 1.02 5.97
N ILE A 44 -13.87 2.14 6.39
CA ILE A 44 -14.52 3.12 7.28
C ILE A 44 -15.76 3.73 6.61
N LEU A 45 -15.66 4.13 5.34
CA LEU A 45 -16.82 4.63 4.58
C LEU A 45 -17.93 3.58 4.45
N THR A 46 -17.57 2.32 4.23
CA THR A 46 -18.54 1.22 4.18
C THR A 46 -19.25 1.07 5.52
N ALA A 47 -18.52 1.10 6.63
CA ALA A 47 -19.12 1.04 7.97
C ALA A 47 -20.03 2.23 8.25
N LEU A 48 -19.61 3.45 7.87
CA LEU A 48 -20.44 4.65 8.01
C LEU A 48 -21.70 4.61 7.14
N MET A 49 -21.59 4.08 5.92
CA MET A 49 -22.72 3.92 5.01
C MET A 49 -23.77 2.93 5.57
N MET A 50 -23.31 1.86 6.23
CA MET A 50 -24.23 0.87 6.84
C MET A 50 -25.03 1.48 8.01
N GLU A 51 -24.43 2.41 8.78
CA GLU A 51 -25.00 2.95 10.00
C GLU A 51 -25.76 4.28 9.81
N TYR A 52 -25.42 5.05 8.79
CA TYR A 52 -25.92 6.41 8.64
C TYR A 52 -26.53 6.65 7.26
N GLN A 53 -27.79 7.01 7.21
CA GLN A 53 -28.47 7.36 5.94
C GLN A 53 -27.82 8.52 5.19
N MET A 54 -27.17 9.44 5.92
CA MET A 54 -26.48 10.61 5.34
C MET A 54 -24.96 10.41 5.29
N PHE A 55 -24.49 9.22 4.96
CA PHE A 55 -23.06 8.88 4.91
C PHE A 55 -22.26 9.77 3.94
N ASP A 56 -22.90 10.34 2.95
CA ASP A 56 -22.28 11.25 1.98
C ASP A 56 -21.66 12.51 2.61
N LEU A 57 -22.13 12.91 3.80
CA LEU A 57 -21.59 14.04 4.55
C LEU A 57 -20.28 13.74 5.28
N PHE A 58 -19.92 12.45 5.43
CA PHE A 58 -18.68 12.10 6.12
C PHE A 58 -17.46 12.17 5.18
N ASN A 59 -16.40 12.74 5.71
CA ASN A 59 -15.07 12.79 5.11
C ASN A 59 -14.01 12.46 6.16
N GLU A 60 -12.73 12.46 5.78
CA GLU A 60 -11.61 12.12 6.67
C GLU A 60 -11.46 13.07 7.88
N GLU A 61 -12.03 14.26 7.83
CA GLU A 61 -11.99 15.27 8.90
C GLU A 61 -13.20 15.18 9.85
N SER A 62 -14.24 14.45 9.46
CA SER A 62 -15.44 14.32 10.29
C SER A 62 -15.15 13.60 11.61
N ALA A 63 -15.72 14.10 12.71
CA ALA A 63 -15.48 13.55 14.04
C ALA A 63 -15.78 12.04 14.12
N GLN A 64 -16.81 11.56 13.41
CA GLN A 64 -17.19 10.15 13.40
C GLN A 64 -16.17 9.30 12.65
N PHE A 65 -15.68 9.76 11.50
CA PHE A 65 -14.61 9.09 10.75
C PHE A 65 -13.34 8.95 11.61
N LEU A 66 -12.88 10.06 12.21
CA LEU A 66 -11.70 10.08 13.07
C LEU A 66 -11.86 9.22 14.32
N LYS A 67 -13.07 9.13 14.88
CA LYS A 67 -13.39 8.28 16.04
C LYS A 67 -13.19 6.80 15.69
N ILE A 68 -13.68 6.37 14.53
CA ILE A 68 -13.51 5.00 14.04
C ILE A 68 -12.04 4.74 13.72
N GLN A 69 -11.40 5.60 12.96
CA GLN A 69 -9.99 5.46 12.56
C GLN A 69 -9.06 5.28 13.76
N LYS A 70 -9.32 6.01 14.85
CA LYS A 70 -8.56 5.90 16.11
C LYS A 70 -8.96 4.71 16.99
N GLY A 71 -9.88 3.86 16.53
CA GLY A 71 -10.37 2.71 17.31
C GLY A 71 -11.16 3.08 18.59
N LEU A 72 -11.71 4.31 18.66
CA LEU A 72 -12.43 4.83 19.82
C LEU A 72 -13.94 4.56 19.75
N ASP A 73 -14.43 3.96 18.68
CA ASP A 73 -15.83 3.59 18.56
C ASP A 73 -16.15 2.32 19.34
N LEU A 74 -17.34 2.24 19.94
CA LEU A 74 -17.76 1.09 20.75
C LEU A 74 -18.27 -0.07 19.90
N ASP A 75 -18.89 0.22 18.78
CA ASP A 75 -19.57 -0.75 17.93
C ASP A 75 -18.82 -1.03 16.61
N ILE A 76 -17.99 -0.08 16.16
CA ILE A 76 -17.09 -0.24 15.01
C ILE A 76 -15.67 -0.40 15.53
N LYS A 77 -15.16 -1.63 15.54
CA LYS A 77 -13.85 -2.00 16.09
C LYS A 77 -12.81 -2.13 14.98
N VAL A 78 -11.64 -1.54 15.19
CA VAL A 78 -10.52 -1.59 14.23
C VAL A 78 -9.41 -2.47 14.80
N TYR A 79 -8.91 -3.39 13.99
CA TYR A 79 -7.81 -4.29 14.30
C TYR A 79 -6.77 -4.31 13.14
N PRO A 80 -5.49 -4.61 13.42
CA PRO A 80 -4.89 -4.75 14.76
C PRO A 80 -4.87 -3.41 15.51
N LYS A 81 -4.88 -3.46 16.84
CA LYS A 81 -4.88 -2.24 17.68
C LYS A 81 -3.55 -1.48 17.64
N ASN A 82 -2.47 -2.14 17.30
CA ASN A 82 -1.10 -1.60 17.32
C ASN A 82 -0.54 -1.31 15.93
N ASP A 83 -1.39 -1.31 14.88
CA ASP A 83 -0.99 -1.14 13.46
C ASP A 83 0.07 -2.14 12.95
N GLU A 84 0.43 -3.14 13.76
CA GLU A 84 1.30 -4.24 13.37
C GLU A 84 0.49 -5.32 12.62
N LYS A 85 0.76 -6.58 12.88
CA LYS A 85 0.01 -7.71 12.31
C LYS A 85 -1.07 -8.20 13.29
N LEU A 86 -2.16 -8.75 12.75
CA LEU A 86 -3.19 -9.39 13.55
C LEU A 86 -2.62 -10.63 14.24
N LEU A 87 -2.69 -10.66 15.57
CA LEU A 87 -2.24 -11.77 16.39
C LEU A 87 -3.41 -12.69 16.75
N VAL A 88 -3.07 -13.88 17.27
CA VAL A 88 -4.06 -14.84 17.79
C VAL A 88 -4.86 -14.25 18.95
N SER A 89 -4.24 -13.40 19.80
CA SER A 89 -4.92 -12.66 20.87
C SER A 89 -6.00 -11.74 20.34
N ASP A 90 -5.72 -10.99 19.23
CA ASP A 90 -6.70 -10.11 18.60
C ASP A 90 -7.85 -10.91 18.02
N SER A 91 -7.56 -12.04 17.35
CA SER A 91 -8.59 -12.93 16.81
C SER A 91 -9.49 -13.52 17.91
N ASN A 92 -8.93 -13.89 19.07
CA ASN A 92 -9.71 -14.36 20.21
C ASN A 92 -10.60 -13.24 20.77
N GLU A 93 -10.08 -12.01 20.86
CA GLU A 93 -10.85 -10.84 21.29
C GLU A 93 -12.01 -10.57 20.30
N ILE A 94 -11.74 -10.56 18.98
CA ILE A 94 -12.76 -10.39 17.94
C ILE A 94 -13.86 -11.43 18.14
N VAL A 95 -13.52 -12.72 18.25
CA VAL A 95 -14.50 -13.78 18.44
C VAL A 95 -15.35 -13.56 19.70
N SER A 96 -14.76 -13.16 20.81
CA SER A 96 -15.51 -12.88 22.04
C SER A 96 -16.44 -11.67 21.91
N GLU A 97 -15.97 -10.62 21.24
CA GLU A 97 -16.70 -9.37 20.98
C GLU A 97 -17.90 -9.57 20.03
N THR A 98 -17.89 -10.57 19.14
CA THR A 98 -19.03 -10.84 18.24
C THR A 98 -20.31 -11.24 18.98
N PHE A 99 -20.20 -11.76 20.19
CA PHE A 99 -21.35 -12.14 21.02
C PHE A 99 -21.90 -10.99 21.90
N ILE A 100 -21.23 -9.83 21.87
CA ILE A 100 -21.66 -8.64 22.60
C ILE A 100 -22.49 -7.76 21.65
N LYS A 101 -23.75 -7.51 22.01
CA LYS A 101 -24.63 -6.65 21.20
C LYS A 101 -24.08 -5.25 21.04
N PRO A 102 -24.36 -4.59 19.90
CA PRO A 102 -24.05 -3.17 19.73
C PRO A 102 -24.66 -2.31 20.83
N VAL A 103 -24.00 -1.24 21.22
CA VAL A 103 -24.41 -0.36 22.32
C VAL A 103 -25.17 0.87 21.79
N ASN A 104 -24.67 1.48 20.71
CA ASN A 104 -25.19 2.75 20.16
C ASN A 104 -25.67 2.62 18.72
N LEU A 105 -25.18 1.63 17.97
CA LEU A 105 -25.45 1.47 16.54
C LEU A 105 -26.34 0.24 16.28
N GLU A 106 -26.80 0.08 15.04
CA GLU A 106 -27.60 -1.08 14.64
C GLU A 106 -26.71 -2.32 14.48
N TYR A 107 -25.47 -2.13 13.98
CA TYR A 107 -24.55 -3.20 13.66
C TYR A 107 -23.30 -3.15 14.53
N LYS A 108 -22.70 -4.34 14.76
CA LYS A 108 -21.34 -4.49 15.29
C LYS A 108 -20.43 -4.78 14.11
N ILE A 109 -19.47 -3.87 13.84
CA ILE A 109 -18.63 -3.94 12.65
C ILE A 109 -17.17 -4.11 13.07
N PHE A 110 -16.50 -5.12 12.52
CA PHE A 110 -15.07 -5.37 12.72
C PHE A 110 -14.31 -5.00 11.45
N ILE A 111 -13.48 -3.95 11.53
CA ILE A 111 -12.55 -3.56 10.48
C ILE A 111 -11.20 -4.21 10.79
N ILE A 112 -10.73 -5.10 9.91
CA ILE A 112 -9.48 -5.84 10.09
C ILE A 112 -8.53 -5.47 8.95
N LYS A 113 -7.51 -4.64 9.27
CA LYS A 113 -6.53 -4.14 8.31
C LYS A 113 -5.44 -5.18 8.06
N ASN A 114 -4.88 -5.19 6.84
CA ASN A 114 -3.70 -5.99 6.46
C ASN A 114 -3.83 -7.48 6.85
N PHE A 115 -4.99 -8.07 6.57
CA PHE A 115 -5.34 -9.43 6.98
C PHE A 115 -4.38 -10.49 6.42
N ASP A 116 -3.81 -10.25 5.25
CA ASP A 116 -2.78 -11.08 4.63
C ASP A 116 -1.43 -11.07 5.39
N ASN A 117 -1.23 -10.15 6.32
CA ASN A 117 -0.06 -10.11 7.20
C ASN A 117 -0.26 -10.88 8.52
N SER A 118 -1.45 -11.47 8.72
CA SER A 118 -1.77 -12.28 9.91
C SER A 118 -1.20 -13.70 9.80
N THR A 119 -0.97 -14.34 10.96
CA THR A 119 -0.56 -15.75 10.98
C THR A 119 -1.72 -16.66 10.55
N GLU A 120 -1.43 -17.83 9.99
CA GLU A 120 -2.46 -18.82 9.65
C GLU A 120 -3.32 -19.21 10.87
N GLU A 121 -2.73 -19.27 12.06
CA GLU A 121 -3.45 -19.57 13.29
C GLU A 121 -4.46 -18.47 13.61
N ALA A 122 -4.08 -17.18 13.46
CA ALA A 122 -4.98 -16.04 13.67
C ALA A 122 -6.14 -16.06 12.66
N GLN A 123 -5.84 -16.35 11.37
CA GLN A 123 -6.87 -16.51 10.34
C GLN A 123 -7.85 -17.66 10.68
N ASN A 124 -7.32 -18.82 11.07
CA ASN A 124 -8.13 -19.99 11.41
C ASN A 124 -9.08 -19.75 12.58
N LYS A 125 -8.71 -18.92 13.57
CA LYS A 125 -9.58 -18.56 14.70
C LYS A 125 -10.85 -17.84 14.28
N LEU A 126 -10.80 -17.07 13.19
CA LEU A 126 -11.95 -16.30 12.69
C LEU A 126 -12.90 -17.11 11.79
N LEU A 127 -12.49 -18.29 11.31
CA LEU A 127 -13.28 -19.08 10.36
C LEU A 127 -14.71 -19.29 10.80
N LYS A 128 -14.93 -19.67 12.07
CA LYS A 128 -16.26 -20.00 12.59
C LYS A 128 -17.20 -18.78 12.57
N VAL A 129 -16.72 -17.62 13.00
CA VAL A 129 -17.54 -16.40 13.05
C VAL A 129 -17.72 -15.75 11.67
N LEU A 130 -16.84 -16.04 10.71
CA LEU A 130 -17.02 -15.65 9.31
C LEU A 130 -17.99 -16.57 8.56
N GLU A 131 -18.08 -17.85 8.95
CA GLU A 131 -19.02 -18.81 8.36
C GLU A 131 -20.45 -18.62 8.87
N GLU A 132 -20.60 -18.47 10.19
CA GLU A 132 -21.88 -18.28 10.87
C GLU A 132 -21.82 -17.02 11.75
N PRO A 133 -21.83 -15.83 11.15
CA PRO A 133 -21.76 -14.58 11.93
C PRO A 133 -23.03 -14.41 12.76
N PRO A 134 -22.92 -13.96 14.02
CA PRO A 134 -24.09 -13.57 14.80
C PRO A 134 -24.90 -12.49 14.10
N GLU A 135 -26.18 -12.38 14.47
CA GLU A 135 -27.09 -11.38 13.90
C GLU A 135 -26.53 -9.96 14.11
N ASN A 136 -26.60 -9.13 13.06
CA ASN A 136 -26.09 -7.74 13.04
C ASN A 136 -24.57 -7.61 13.25
N VAL A 137 -23.79 -8.65 12.97
CA VAL A 137 -22.31 -8.61 12.99
C VAL A 137 -21.77 -8.63 11.58
N TYR A 138 -20.83 -7.70 11.28
CA TYR A 138 -20.19 -7.57 9.99
C TYR A 138 -18.68 -7.52 10.11
N PHE A 139 -17.99 -8.05 9.11
CA PHE A 139 -16.54 -8.07 9.00
C PHE A 139 -16.08 -7.40 7.71
N LEU A 140 -15.24 -6.39 7.83
CA LEU A 140 -14.58 -5.70 6.72
C LEU A 140 -13.08 -5.99 6.82
N LEU A 141 -12.56 -6.82 5.92
CA LEU A 141 -11.16 -7.21 5.92
C LEU A 141 -10.43 -6.54 4.75
N SER A 142 -9.20 -6.11 4.93
CA SER A 142 -8.35 -5.69 3.81
C SER A 142 -7.12 -6.59 3.67
N ALA A 143 -6.67 -6.79 2.44
CA ALA A 143 -5.47 -7.53 2.10
C ALA A 143 -4.81 -6.95 0.85
N LYS A 144 -3.48 -6.99 0.77
CA LYS A 144 -2.70 -6.65 -0.42
C LYS A 144 -2.52 -7.89 -1.32
N SER A 145 -2.23 -9.03 -0.71
CA SER A 145 -1.97 -10.30 -1.41
C SER A 145 -3.10 -11.30 -1.19
N GLU A 146 -3.72 -11.72 -2.31
CA GLU A 146 -4.70 -12.80 -2.27
C GLU A 146 -4.10 -14.15 -1.86
N GLU A 147 -2.82 -14.38 -2.17
CA GLU A 147 -2.12 -15.65 -1.91
C GLU A 147 -1.89 -15.89 -0.42
N ARG A 148 -1.69 -14.82 0.37
CA ARG A 148 -1.45 -14.91 1.82
C ARG A 148 -2.73 -15.04 2.64
N VAL A 149 -3.90 -14.96 2.02
CA VAL A 149 -5.20 -15.20 2.68
C VAL A 149 -5.63 -16.63 2.43
N LEU A 150 -5.99 -17.34 3.50
CA LEU A 150 -6.40 -18.74 3.41
C LEU A 150 -7.58 -18.93 2.43
N PRO A 151 -7.58 -19.96 1.60
CA PRO A 151 -8.69 -20.27 0.68
C PRO A 151 -10.03 -20.41 1.40
N THR A 152 -10.01 -20.94 2.63
CA THR A 152 -11.16 -21.09 3.51
C THR A 152 -11.80 -19.78 3.96
N ILE A 153 -11.00 -18.73 4.15
CA ILE A 153 -11.47 -17.35 4.40
C ILE A 153 -12.06 -16.76 3.12
N LYS A 154 -11.30 -16.87 2.02
CA LYS A 154 -11.72 -16.32 0.72
C LYS A 154 -13.06 -16.86 0.21
N SER A 155 -13.40 -18.09 0.54
CA SER A 155 -14.67 -18.70 0.13
C SER A 155 -15.88 -18.22 0.96
N ARG A 156 -15.65 -17.56 2.11
CA ARG A 156 -16.69 -17.07 3.03
C ARG A 156 -16.88 -15.56 2.95
N CYS A 157 -16.01 -14.86 2.23
CA CYS A 157 -16.08 -13.41 2.08
C CYS A 157 -16.55 -13.01 0.67
N ASP A 158 -17.38 -11.96 0.60
CA ASP A 158 -17.64 -11.26 -0.65
C ASP A 158 -16.40 -10.44 -1.02
N LYS A 159 -15.79 -10.75 -2.18
CA LYS A 159 -14.52 -10.15 -2.59
C LYS A 159 -14.76 -8.87 -3.37
N THR A 160 -14.06 -7.84 -2.99
CA THR A 160 -14.05 -6.54 -3.67
C THR A 160 -12.61 -6.15 -3.99
N THR A 161 -12.29 -6.00 -5.27
CA THR A 161 -10.96 -5.51 -5.69
C THR A 161 -11.05 -4.01 -5.96
N ILE A 162 -10.20 -3.24 -5.28
CA ILE A 162 -10.05 -1.80 -5.49
C ILE A 162 -8.93 -1.62 -6.50
N LEU A 163 -9.30 -1.21 -7.70
CA LEU A 163 -8.38 -0.99 -8.81
C LEU A 163 -7.70 0.38 -8.73
N PRO A 164 -6.49 0.52 -9.32
CA PRO A 164 -5.86 1.83 -9.48
C PRO A 164 -6.79 2.79 -10.25
N LEU A 165 -6.76 4.05 -9.84
CA LEU A 165 -7.50 5.13 -10.50
C LEU A 165 -6.89 5.51 -11.84
N SER A 166 -7.70 6.15 -12.69
CA SER A 166 -7.20 6.76 -13.92
C SER A 166 -6.23 7.91 -13.60
N GLN A 167 -5.35 8.22 -14.56
CA GLN A 167 -4.43 9.36 -14.42
C GLN A 167 -5.17 10.69 -14.19
N GLU A 168 -6.34 10.86 -14.82
CA GLU A 168 -7.18 12.06 -14.66
C GLU A 168 -7.74 12.20 -13.23
N ASP A 169 -8.12 11.09 -12.60
CA ASP A 169 -8.63 11.09 -11.23
C ASP A 169 -7.52 11.31 -10.22
N ILE A 170 -6.34 10.72 -10.43
CA ILE A 170 -5.18 10.96 -9.59
C ILE A 170 -4.72 12.41 -9.61
N LEU A 171 -4.77 13.09 -10.77
CA LEU A 171 -4.45 14.52 -10.87
C LEU A 171 -5.43 15.43 -10.10
N LYS A 172 -6.61 14.94 -9.77
CA LYS A 172 -7.55 15.66 -8.86
C LYS A 172 -7.10 15.61 -7.40
N ILE A 173 -6.26 14.65 -7.03
CA ILE A 173 -5.73 14.45 -5.67
C ILE A 173 -4.50 15.33 -5.45
N SER A 174 -3.56 15.29 -6.38
CA SER A 174 -2.30 16.03 -6.29
C SER A 174 -1.83 16.51 -7.64
N THR A 175 -1.25 17.71 -7.65
CA THR A 175 -0.49 18.26 -8.79
C THR A 175 1.00 17.96 -8.71
N ASP A 176 1.47 17.40 -7.61
CA ASP A 176 2.86 16.95 -7.47
C ASP A 176 3.09 15.72 -8.36
N ARG A 177 3.91 15.90 -9.39
CA ARG A 177 4.21 14.87 -10.37
C ARG A 177 4.86 13.63 -9.77
N ASN A 178 5.76 13.81 -8.80
CA ASN A 178 6.45 12.70 -8.15
C ASN A 178 5.45 11.86 -7.33
N ALA A 179 4.57 12.53 -6.58
CA ALA A 179 3.50 11.85 -5.84
C ALA A 179 2.54 11.10 -6.75
N VAL A 180 2.20 11.67 -7.92
CA VAL A 180 1.33 11.03 -8.92
C VAL A 180 1.99 9.79 -9.52
N ILE A 181 3.29 9.88 -9.88
CA ILE A 181 4.05 8.77 -10.46
C ILE A 181 4.18 7.62 -9.46
N LEU A 182 4.64 7.92 -8.26
CA LEU A 182 4.90 6.94 -7.19
C LEU A 182 3.61 6.43 -6.54
N GLY A 183 2.53 7.20 -6.62
CA GLY A 183 1.20 6.78 -6.19
C GLY A 183 0.61 5.64 -7.00
N ASP A 184 1.09 5.45 -8.24
CA ASP A 184 0.74 4.33 -9.15
C ASP A 184 -0.77 4.08 -9.28
N GLY A 185 -1.55 5.18 -9.35
CA GLY A 185 -3.01 5.11 -9.44
C GLY A 185 -3.73 4.93 -8.09
N TYR A 186 -3.03 4.85 -6.98
CA TYR A 186 -3.65 4.72 -5.66
C TYR A 186 -3.78 6.07 -4.96
N ALA A 187 -5.03 6.46 -4.69
CA ALA A 187 -5.39 7.75 -4.14
C ALA A 187 -4.77 8.02 -2.76
N GLY A 188 -4.81 7.04 -1.87
CA GLY A 188 -4.26 7.17 -0.53
C GLY A 188 -2.75 7.29 -0.53
N LYS A 189 -2.07 6.48 -1.34
CA LYS A 189 -0.62 6.54 -1.52
C LYS A 189 -0.21 7.89 -2.10
N THR A 190 -0.90 8.35 -3.17
CA THR A 190 -0.64 9.66 -3.78
C THR A 190 -0.81 10.80 -2.78
N ALA A 191 -1.92 10.81 -2.02
CA ALA A 191 -2.18 11.84 -1.02
C ALA A 191 -1.13 11.86 0.11
N SER A 192 -0.67 10.69 0.54
CA SER A 192 0.37 10.57 1.56
C SER A 192 1.73 11.06 1.05
N LEU A 193 2.08 10.70 -0.18
CA LEU A 193 3.33 11.15 -0.82
C LEU A 193 3.34 12.66 -1.08
N ALA A 194 2.21 13.24 -1.48
CA ALA A 194 2.08 14.67 -1.73
C ALA A 194 2.27 15.54 -0.46
N GLN A 195 2.11 14.95 0.73
CA GLN A 195 2.34 15.62 2.02
C GLN A 195 3.80 15.48 2.50
N LYS A 196 4.64 14.76 1.77
CA LYS A 196 6.01 14.47 2.15
C LYS A 196 6.95 15.56 1.65
N ASP A 197 7.45 16.40 2.54
CA ASP A 197 8.28 17.58 2.21
C ASP A 197 9.57 17.22 1.45
N ASN A 198 10.15 16.04 1.73
CA ASN A 198 11.41 15.60 1.12
C ASN A 198 11.23 14.68 -0.11
N LEU A 199 10.03 14.57 -0.69
CA LEU A 199 9.77 13.64 -1.79
C LEU A 199 10.66 13.90 -3.01
N GLY A 200 10.87 15.17 -3.36
CA GLY A 200 11.76 15.57 -4.46
C GLY A 200 13.20 15.10 -4.24
N ASP A 201 13.73 15.28 -3.03
CA ASP A 201 15.09 14.88 -2.64
C ASP A 201 15.26 13.36 -2.71
N LEU A 202 14.22 12.60 -2.32
CA LEU A 202 14.22 11.13 -2.40
C LEU A 202 14.25 10.65 -3.85
N VAL A 203 13.49 11.29 -4.74
CA VAL A 203 13.49 10.97 -6.18
C VAL A 203 14.86 11.26 -6.79
N GLU A 204 15.40 12.44 -6.52
CA GLU A 204 16.76 12.81 -6.98
C GLU A 204 17.80 11.82 -6.45
N PHE A 205 17.72 11.45 -5.18
CA PHE A 205 18.63 10.49 -4.57
C PHE A 205 18.56 9.12 -5.25
N GLY A 206 17.36 8.56 -5.43
CA GLY A 206 17.17 7.25 -6.08
C GLY A 206 17.70 7.21 -7.52
N ILE A 207 17.49 8.29 -8.29
CA ILE A 207 18.00 8.44 -9.67
C ILE A 207 19.51 8.64 -9.67
N SER A 208 20.07 9.38 -8.70
CA SER A 208 21.51 9.64 -8.61
C SER A 208 22.37 8.38 -8.45
N LEU A 209 21.77 7.27 -7.99
CA LEU A 209 22.47 5.98 -7.93
C LEU A 209 22.89 5.45 -9.31
N PHE A 210 22.14 5.77 -10.36
CA PHE A 210 22.51 5.41 -11.73
C PHE A 210 23.49 6.42 -12.35
N THR A 211 23.34 7.70 -12.05
CA THR A 211 24.06 8.79 -12.71
C THR A 211 25.39 9.12 -12.04
N VAL A 212 25.46 9.05 -10.71
CA VAL A 212 26.62 9.51 -9.91
C VAL A 212 27.46 8.37 -9.37
N LEU A 213 26.89 7.20 -9.04
CA LEU A 213 27.64 6.07 -8.46
C LEU A 213 28.57 5.45 -9.50
N LYS A 214 29.88 5.80 -9.44
CA LYS A 214 30.90 5.35 -10.41
C LYS A 214 32.14 4.73 -9.74
N SER A 215 32.24 4.76 -8.42
CA SER A 215 33.44 4.26 -7.72
C SER A 215 33.11 3.75 -6.32
N SER A 216 33.95 2.83 -5.81
CA SER A 216 33.85 2.31 -4.45
C SER A 216 33.99 3.39 -3.36
N LYS A 217 34.69 4.51 -3.65
CA LYS A 217 34.78 5.63 -2.70
C LYS A 217 33.41 6.30 -2.47
N GLN A 218 32.55 6.30 -3.48
CA GLN A 218 31.21 6.89 -3.38
C GLN A 218 30.24 5.96 -2.63
N VAL A 219 30.50 4.66 -2.57
CA VAL A 219 29.66 3.69 -1.85
C VAL A 219 29.43 4.13 -0.40
N LEU A 220 30.48 4.54 0.31
CA LEU A 220 30.37 5.01 1.70
C LEU A 220 29.45 6.23 1.85
N GLN A 221 29.51 7.16 0.90
CA GLN A 221 28.63 8.35 0.91
C GLN A 221 27.18 7.98 0.64
N PHE A 222 26.93 7.11 -0.34
CA PHE A 222 25.60 6.61 -0.65
C PHE A 222 25.04 5.74 0.48
N SER A 223 25.87 4.85 1.05
CA SER A 223 25.47 4.03 2.19
C SER A 223 25.00 4.88 3.37
N LYS A 224 25.78 5.93 3.71
CA LYS A 224 25.36 6.86 4.77
C LYS A 224 24.02 7.53 4.46
N LYS A 225 23.81 8.02 3.23
CA LYS A 225 22.53 8.63 2.82
C LYS A 225 21.36 7.64 2.89
N PHE A 226 21.57 6.37 2.51
CA PHE A 226 20.56 5.32 2.67
C PHE A 226 20.19 5.12 4.15
N LEU A 227 21.18 5.07 5.02
CA LEU A 227 20.97 4.86 6.46
C LEU A 227 20.31 6.06 7.15
N ASP A 228 20.64 7.27 6.71
CA ASP A 228 20.00 8.52 7.18
C ASP A 228 18.51 8.56 6.79
N GLN A 229 18.12 7.86 5.72
CA GLN A 229 16.75 7.79 5.19
C GLN A 229 16.12 6.39 5.36
N LYS A 230 16.46 5.69 6.44
CA LYS A 230 16.02 4.31 6.69
C LYS A 230 14.50 4.11 6.64
N ASP A 231 13.74 5.11 7.07
CA ASP A 231 12.27 5.05 7.10
C ASP A 231 11.65 5.18 5.68
N ASP A 232 12.45 5.61 4.69
CA ASP A 232 12.05 5.80 3.30
C ASP A 232 12.70 4.80 2.33
N LEU A 233 13.36 3.77 2.85
CA LEU A 233 14.11 2.81 2.04
C LEU A 233 13.26 2.15 0.96
N ASP A 234 12.06 1.68 1.30
CA ASP A 234 11.16 1.06 0.32
C ASP A 234 10.78 2.02 -0.81
N LEU A 235 10.57 3.28 -0.48
CA LEU A 235 10.27 4.32 -1.47
C LEU A 235 11.48 4.58 -2.38
N ILE A 236 12.69 4.64 -1.82
CA ILE A 236 13.93 4.79 -2.60
C ILE A 236 14.11 3.60 -3.56
N LEU A 237 13.89 2.36 -3.09
CA LEU A 237 13.98 1.16 -3.91
C LEU A 237 12.89 1.13 -5.00
N GLU A 238 11.70 1.65 -4.73
CA GLU A 238 10.64 1.83 -5.72
C GLU A 238 11.06 2.85 -6.81
N ILE A 239 11.59 4.00 -6.40
CA ILE A 239 12.12 5.02 -7.32
C ILE A 239 13.21 4.43 -8.22
N MET A 240 14.13 3.66 -7.67
CA MET A 240 15.16 2.96 -8.43
C MET A 240 14.58 1.99 -9.45
N SER A 241 13.56 1.22 -9.07
CA SER A 241 12.89 0.28 -9.97
C SER A 241 12.23 1.00 -11.15
N LEU A 242 11.56 2.14 -10.89
CA LEU A 242 10.97 2.97 -11.93
C LEU A 242 12.01 3.64 -12.83
N ALA A 243 13.16 4.05 -12.27
CA ALA A 243 14.28 4.59 -13.06
C ALA A 243 14.87 3.52 -14.00
N ILE A 244 14.97 2.26 -13.56
CA ILE A 244 15.37 1.12 -14.43
C ILE A 244 14.38 0.96 -15.59
N GLU A 245 13.07 0.98 -15.30
CA GLU A 245 12.05 0.92 -16.36
C GLU A 245 12.22 2.04 -17.38
N ASP A 246 12.50 3.26 -16.91
CA ASP A 246 12.68 4.40 -17.79
C ASP A 246 13.97 4.28 -18.62
N ILE A 247 15.08 3.80 -18.06
CA ILE A 247 16.30 3.50 -18.83
C ILE A 247 16.02 2.45 -19.92
N ILE A 248 15.25 1.41 -19.61
CA ILE A 248 14.86 0.39 -20.60
C ILE A 248 14.00 1.00 -21.71
N LYS A 249 13.04 1.87 -21.38
CA LYS A 249 12.20 2.57 -22.37
C LYS A 249 13.05 3.47 -23.28
N ILE A 250 14.05 4.16 -22.73
CA ILE A 250 15.00 4.97 -23.49
C ILE A 250 15.76 4.08 -24.48
N LYS A 251 16.27 2.92 -24.02
CA LYS A 251 16.92 1.92 -24.90
C LYS A 251 16.03 1.44 -26.05
N CYS A 252 14.73 1.36 -25.80
CA CYS A 252 13.73 0.95 -26.78
C CYS A 252 13.17 2.13 -27.61
N GLU A 253 13.82 3.29 -27.59
CA GLU A 253 13.36 4.51 -28.31
C GLU A 253 11.93 4.95 -27.93
N SER A 254 11.50 4.64 -26.71
CA SER A 254 10.14 4.88 -26.21
C SER A 254 10.12 5.92 -25.08
N GLU A 255 10.90 6.98 -25.21
CA GLU A 255 11.10 8.04 -24.20
C GLU A 255 9.81 8.75 -23.76
N ASN A 256 8.83 8.86 -24.68
CA ASN A 256 7.53 9.44 -24.41
C ASN A 256 6.76 8.69 -23.31
N LEU A 257 7.11 7.42 -23.06
CA LEU A 257 6.53 6.56 -22.03
C LEU A 257 7.27 6.61 -20.70
N CYS A 258 8.37 7.38 -20.60
CA CYS A 258 9.09 7.55 -19.33
C CYS A 258 8.20 8.20 -18.27
N LYS A 259 8.28 7.67 -17.05
CA LYS A 259 7.55 8.18 -15.88
C LYS A 259 8.22 9.44 -15.34
N PHE A 260 9.53 9.42 -15.13
CA PHE A 260 10.32 10.54 -14.64
C PHE A 260 10.77 11.50 -15.75
N LYS A 261 9.81 12.18 -16.36
CA LYS A 261 10.08 13.06 -17.53
C LYS A 261 11.12 14.17 -17.25
N ASN A 262 11.18 14.67 -16.03
CA ASN A 262 12.14 15.72 -15.64
C ASN A 262 13.58 15.20 -15.59
N TYR A 263 13.81 13.89 -15.48
CA TYR A 263 15.10 13.23 -15.38
C TYR A 263 15.47 12.44 -16.64
N THR A 264 14.67 12.56 -17.71
CA THR A 264 14.89 11.78 -18.94
C THR A 264 16.28 12.05 -19.56
N GLU A 265 16.74 13.30 -19.58
CA GLU A 265 18.06 13.64 -20.12
C GLU A 265 19.21 13.06 -19.25
N ASP A 266 19.06 13.07 -17.93
CA ASP A 266 20.03 12.47 -17.02
C ASP A 266 20.11 10.96 -17.24
N LEU A 267 18.95 10.27 -17.35
CA LEU A 267 18.88 8.84 -17.60
C LEU A 267 19.38 8.46 -18.99
N LYS A 268 19.17 9.29 -20.02
CA LYS A 268 19.77 9.14 -21.35
C LYS A 268 21.29 9.19 -21.30
N SER A 269 21.84 10.08 -20.51
CA SER A 269 23.31 10.23 -20.40
C SER A 269 24.01 8.97 -19.91
N VAL A 270 23.31 8.15 -19.13
CA VAL A 270 23.84 6.91 -18.52
C VAL A 270 23.32 5.64 -19.17
N GLU A 271 22.30 5.73 -20.01
CA GLU A 271 21.74 4.59 -20.73
C GLU A 271 22.81 3.72 -21.43
N PRO A 272 23.82 4.28 -22.13
CA PRO A 272 24.87 3.49 -22.78
C PRO A 272 25.77 2.72 -21.80
N GLU A 273 25.78 3.11 -20.52
CA GLU A 273 26.60 2.46 -19.49
C GLU A 273 25.98 1.14 -18.97
N PHE A 274 24.70 0.87 -19.29
CA PHE A 274 23.98 -0.29 -18.80
C PHE A 274 23.49 -1.17 -19.97
N SER A 275 23.80 -2.46 -19.95
CA SER A 275 23.11 -3.44 -20.80
C SER A 275 21.73 -3.80 -20.17
N VAL A 276 20.85 -4.41 -20.95
CA VAL A 276 19.55 -4.89 -20.43
C VAL A 276 19.75 -5.93 -19.33
N GLU A 277 20.75 -6.81 -19.51
CA GLU A 277 21.13 -7.82 -18.54
C GLU A 277 21.58 -7.18 -17.22
N ALA A 278 22.39 -6.12 -17.29
CA ALA A 278 22.80 -5.35 -16.11
C ALA A 278 21.60 -4.77 -15.35
N LEU A 279 20.66 -4.16 -16.06
CA LEU A 279 19.44 -3.59 -15.45
C LEU A 279 18.57 -4.68 -14.80
N CYS A 280 18.44 -5.86 -15.43
CA CYS A 280 17.73 -7.00 -14.85
C CYS A 280 18.43 -7.50 -13.56
N GLU A 281 19.77 -7.57 -13.54
CA GLU A 281 20.50 -7.97 -12.34
C GLU A 281 20.35 -6.92 -11.21
N ILE A 282 20.37 -5.64 -11.53
CA ILE A 282 20.14 -4.57 -10.52
C ILE A 282 18.71 -4.70 -9.96
N SER A 283 17.71 -5.00 -10.79
CA SER A 283 16.34 -5.24 -10.31
C SER A 283 16.26 -6.42 -9.33
N LYS A 284 16.98 -7.51 -9.57
CA LYS A 284 17.09 -8.64 -8.63
C LYS A 284 17.77 -8.23 -7.32
N LEU A 285 18.80 -7.38 -7.39
CA LEU A 285 19.47 -6.86 -6.19
C LEU A 285 18.52 -6.00 -5.35
N ILE A 286 17.66 -5.20 -5.96
CA ILE A 286 16.62 -4.43 -5.27
C ILE A 286 15.66 -5.36 -4.53
N LEU A 287 15.16 -6.41 -5.18
CA LEU A 287 14.27 -7.39 -4.54
C LEU A 287 14.96 -8.09 -3.36
N ASN A 288 16.20 -8.52 -3.53
CA ASN A 288 16.98 -9.16 -2.47
C ASN A 288 17.24 -8.23 -1.27
N LEU A 289 17.43 -6.92 -1.52
CA LEU A 289 17.57 -5.96 -0.43
C LEU A 289 16.25 -5.78 0.34
N ARG A 290 15.09 -5.71 -0.35
CA ARG A 290 13.77 -5.69 0.29
C ARG A 290 13.54 -6.88 1.19
N GLU A 291 13.81 -8.10 0.69
CA GLU A 291 13.70 -9.32 1.50
C GLU A 291 14.58 -9.26 2.77
N LYS A 292 15.83 -8.79 2.64
CA LYS A 292 16.72 -8.66 3.79
C LYS A 292 16.23 -7.66 4.85
N ILE A 293 15.60 -6.57 4.41
CA ILE A 293 14.98 -5.58 5.30
C ILE A 293 13.81 -6.23 6.05
N GLU A 294 12.93 -6.96 5.37
CA GLU A 294 11.80 -7.68 5.99
C GLU A 294 12.26 -8.69 7.04
N PHE A 295 13.40 -9.39 6.81
CA PHE A 295 13.97 -10.36 7.74
C PHE A 295 14.89 -9.75 8.81
N ASN A 296 14.84 -8.42 9.02
CA ASN A 296 15.64 -7.72 10.04
C ASN A 296 17.16 -8.00 9.95
N ALA A 297 17.70 -8.14 8.75
CA ALA A 297 19.14 -8.25 8.55
C ALA A 297 19.85 -6.97 8.98
N ASN A 298 21.16 -7.06 9.25
CA ASN A 298 21.96 -5.86 9.53
C ASN A 298 21.92 -4.92 8.32
N LEU A 299 21.17 -3.82 8.46
CA LEU A 299 20.87 -2.88 7.38
C LEU A 299 22.13 -2.28 6.75
N THR A 300 23.11 -1.88 7.57
CA THR A 300 24.38 -1.31 7.07
C THR A 300 25.10 -2.26 6.14
N VAL A 301 25.26 -3.53 6.57
CA VAL A 301 25.93 -4.55 5.75
C VAL A 301 25.12 -4.89 4.49
N ALA A 302 23.80 -4.91 4.59
CA ALA A 302 22.92 -5.18 3.46
C ALA A 302 23.02 -4.08 2.38
N VAL A 303 22.98 -2.81 2.80
CA VAL A 303 23.10 -1.63 1.92
C VAL A 303 24.48 -1.54 1.30
N ASP A 304 25.56 -1.70 2.08
CA ASP A 304 26.94 -1.68 1.55
C ASP A 304 27.14 -2.74 0.46
N ASN A 305 26.68 -3.97 0.73
CA ASN A 305 26.77 -5.08 -0.22
C ASN A 305 25.92 -4.81 -1.48
N PHE A 306 24.75 -4.23 -1.32
CA PHE A 306 23.87 -3.84 -2.44
C PHE A 306 24.56 -2.83 -3.36
N LEU A 307 25.11 -1.74 -2.80
CA LEU A 307 25.79 -0.70 -3.58
C LEU A 307 27.06 -1.20 -4.27
N LEU A 308 27.84 -2.05 -3.59
CA LEU A 308 29.02 -2.68 -4.20
C LEU A 308 28.63 -3.58 -5.37
N LYS A 309 27.57 -4.37 -5.23
CA LYS A 309 27.08 -5.24 -6.32
C LYS A 309 26.54 -4.45 -7.50
N ILE A 310 25.86 -3.32 -7.28
CA ILE A 310 25.47 -2.43 -8.40
C ILE A 310 26.69 -2.00 -9.21
N LEU A 311 27.79 -1.60 -8.53
CA LEU A 311 29.03 -1.24 -9.22
C LEU A 311 29.62 -2.43 -9.98
N GLU A 312 29.70 -3.62 -9.38
CA GLU A 312 30.19 -4.83 -10.03
C GLU A 312 29.40 -5.13 -11.31
N VAL A 313 28.07 -5.13 -11.24
CA VAL A 313 27.17 -5.38 -12.38
C VAL A 313 27.41 -4.35 -13.48
N LYS A 314 27.53 -3.06 -13.13
CA LYS A 314 27.79 -1.98 -14.07
C LYS A 314 29.10 -2.18 -14.87
N TYR A 315 30.11 -2.81 -14.28
CA TYR A 315 31.41 -3.02 -14.93
C TYR A 315 31.55 -4.40 -15.60
N ILE A 316 30.84 -5.42 -15.13
CA ILE A 316 30.96 -6.80 -15.62
C ILE A 316 30.00 -7.07 -16.79
N CYS A 317 28.80 -6.48 -16.75
CA CYS A 317 27.74 -6.71 -17.73
C CYS A 317 27.68 -5.58 -18.80
N LYS A 318 28.83 -5.02 -19.17
CA LYS A 318 28.93 -4.06 -20.27
C LYS A 318 28.77 -4.70 -21.63
#